data_760a50bf35e49c715e22ed6f42817b43
#
_entry.id   760a50bf35e49c715e22ed6f42817b43
#
_cell.length_a   1.000
_cell.length_b   1.000
_cell.length_c   1.000
_cell.angle_alpha   90.00
_cell.angle_beta   90.00
_cell.angle_gamma   90.00
#
_symmetry.space_group_name_H-M   'P 1'
#
loop_
_entity.id
_entity.type
_entity.pdbx_description
1 polymer ?
#
loop_
_entity_poly.entity_id
_entity_poly.type
_entity_poly.pdbx_seq_one_letter_code
_entity_poly.pdbx_strand_id
1 'polypeptide(L)'
;MNRRAMGLLLVFVFAGVTACSSESRASTLRLGSTYTLDQSGALALLDSLHPPVPVRVIIEPSGQIIHSAAAGDLDVIITHAPSLEQRLLVAAGHVALRCPFVSSRFAIVGPASDPAGVAGAPTAADAFRRIAVTRASFISRGDSSGTHIKELSLWQAAGVARPGKSDSWYIETGLDQAGTVRLADERRAYALADLPTFTRFTGLDLRVLFTADTALGNPYTLYVIRSASALSAAERFSTWALAEWRSRLLALRLPAGETAFAPLAGGCAAPAASVER
;
A
#
# COMPACT_ATOMS: atom_id res chain seq x y z
N MET A 1 -80.31 36.02 -45.36
CA MET A 1 -79.86 36.17 -43.97
C MET A 1 -79.08 34.91 -43.63
N ASN A 2 -77.73 34.89 -43.80
CA ASN A 2 -76.88 33.73 -43.54
C ASN A 2 -75.86 34.10 -42.44
N ARG A 3 -76.08 33.47 -41.31
CA ARG A 3 -75.09 33.52 -40.20
C ARG A 3 -74.07 32.39 -40.40
N ARG A 4 -72.82 32.77 -40.66
CA ARG A 4 -71.65 31.86 -40.62
C ARG A 4 -71.15 31.78 -39.21
N ALA A 5 -71.21 30.60 -38.60
CA ALA A 5 -70.54 30.29 -37.35
C ALA A 5 -69.07 29.97 -37.63
N MET A 6 -68.18 30.71 -37.02
CA MET A 6 -66.71 30.52 -37.07
C MET A 6 -66.28 29.67 -35.86
N GLY A 7 -65.97 28.39 -36.10
CA GLY A 7 -65.50 27.48 -35.08
C GLY A 7 -63.99 27.78 -34.75
N LEU A 8 -63.74 28.09 -33.50
CA LEU A 8 -62.38 28.28 -32.99
C LEU A 8 -61.78 26.93 -32.61
N LEU A 9 -60.73 26.52 -33.37
CA LEU A 9 -60.01 25.28 -33.08
C LEU A 9 -58.89 25.59 -32.06
N LEU A 10 -59.05 25.13 -30.82
CA LEU A 10 -58.00 25.21 -29.79
C LEU A 10 -57.04 24.06 -29.98
N VAL A 11 -55.83 24.36 -30.43
CA VAL A 11 -54.68 23.41 -30.48
C VAL A 11 -54.00 23.41 -29.11
N PHE A 12 -54.15 22.33 -28.37
CA PHE A 12 -53.37 22.07 -27.16
C PHE A 12 -51.97 21.56 -27.54
N VAL A 13 -50.93 22.39 -27.39
CA VAL A 13 -49.55 21.96 -27.49
C VAL A 13 -49.14 21.34 -26.17
N PHE A 14 -49.07 20.01 -26.12
CA PHE A 14 -48.43 19.27 -25.01
C PHE A 14 -46.90 19.47 -25.11
N ALA A 15 -46.35 20.35 -24.29
CA ALA A 15 -44.92 20.43 -24.09
C ALA A 15 -44.47 19.23 -23.22
N GLY A 16 -43.99 18.16 -23.89
CA GLY A 16 -43.35 17.04 -23.18
C GLY A 16 -42.06 17.50 -22.54
N VAL A 17 -42.04 17.63 -21.22
CA VAL A 17 -40.83 17.82 -20.42
C VAL A 17 -40.09 16.49 -20.42
N THR A 18 -39.15 16.30 -21.34
CA THR A 18 -38.15 15.23 -21.25
C THR A 18 -37.23 15.58 -20.09
N ALA A 19 -37.50 14.98 -18.94
CA ALA A 19 -36.55 14.94 -17.84
C ALA A 19 -35.33 14.15 -18.33
N CYS A 20 -34.26 14.86 -18.74
CA CYS A 20 -32.94 14.27 -18.84
C CYS A 20 -32.52 13.85 -17.43
N SER A 21 -32.72 12.58 -17.09
CA SER A 21 -32.01 11.96 -16.00
C SER A 21 -30.53 11.99 -16.38
N SER A 22 -29.78 12.95 -15.84
CA SER A 22 -28.33 12.89 -15.84
C SER A 22 -27.97 11.64 -15.03
N GLU A 23 -27.71 10.53 -15.72
CA GLU A 23 -26.94 9.44 -15.12
C GLU A 23 -25.65 10.06 -14.63
N SER A 24 -25.57 10.26 -13.31
CA SER A 24 -24.33 10.64 -12.65
C SER A 24 -23.32 9.56 -13.01
N ARG A 25 -22.44 9.86 -13.97
CA ARG A 25 -21.28 9.00 -14.26
C ARG A 25 -20.60 8.76 -12.94
N ALA A 26 -20.67 7.52 -12.44
CA ALA A 26 -20.01 7.15 -11.21
C ALA A 26 -18.54 7.57 -11.33
N SER A 27 -18.12 8.53 -10.52
CA SER A 27 -16.74 9.01 -10.53
C SER A 27 -15.82 7.83 -10.23
N THR A 28 -14.82 7.59 -11.10
CA THR A 28 -13.83 6.55 -10.89
C THR A 28 -12.98 6.87 -9.67
N LEU A 29 -12.97 5.99 -8.68
CA LEU A 29 -12.19 6.11 -7.46
C LEU A 29 -10.69 6.02 -7.76
N ARG A 30 -9.90 6.99 -7.28
CA ARG A 30 -8.44 6.99 -7.40
C ARG A 30 -7.84 6.31 -6.17
N LEU A 31 -7.40 5.05 -6.35
CA LEU A 31 -6.79 4.23 -5.29
C LEU A 31 -5.27 4.27 -5.42
N GLY A 32 -4.59 4.87 -4.45
CA GLY A 32 -3.14 4.77 -4.33
C GLY A 32 -2.73 3.48 -3.61
N SER A 33 -1.81 2.72 -4.18
CA SER A 33 -1.29 1.49 -3.59
C SER A 33 0.22 1.37 -3.78
N THR A 34 0.83 0.37 -3.18
CA THR A 34 2.29 0.22 -3.15
C THR A 34 2.76 -0.97 -4.00
N TYR A 35 3.99 -0.89 -4.50
CA TYR A 35 4.62 -1.98 -5.25
C TYR A 35 4.60 -3.31 -4.47
N THR A 36 4.79 -3.28 -3.15
CA THR A 36 4.77 -4.51 -2.34
C THR A 36 3.38 -5.15 -2.31
N LEU A 37 2.31 -4.35 -2.24
CA LEU A 37 0.94 -4.90 -2.28
C LEU A 37 0.59 -5.44 -3.67
N ASP A 38 1.08 -4.80 -4.74
CA ASP A 38 0.93 -5.28 -6.12
C ASP A 38 1.73 -6.57 -6.35
N GLN A 39 3.03 -6.54 -6.08
CA GLN A 39 3.95 -7.64 -6.33
C GLN A 39 3.70 -8.87 -5.45
N SER A 40 3.02 -8.70 -4.31
CA SER A 40 2.51 -9.82 -3.50
C SER A 40 1.34 -10.58 -4.15
N GLY A 41 0.75 -10.03 -5.22
CA GLY A 41 -0.45 -10.55 -5.87
C GLY A 41 -1.77 -10.06 -5.25
N ALA A 42 -1.70 -9.18 -4.26
CA ALA A 42 -2.90 -8.67 -3.57
C ALA A 42 -3.78 -7.83 -4.50
N LEU A 43 -3.19 -6.97 -5.36
CA LEU A 43 -3.95 -6.15 -6.30
C LEU A 43 -4.61 -6.97 -7.41
N ALA A 44 -4.00 -8.07 -7.85
CA ALA A 44 -4.61 -8.96 -8.83
C ALA A 44 -5.96 -9.56 -8.35
N LEU A 45 -6.14 -9.70 -7.04
CA LEU A 45 -7.42 -10.13 -6.46
C LEU A 45 -8.48 -9.03 -6.52
N LEU A 46 -8.09 -7.75 -6.44
CA LEU A 46 -9.02 -6.63 -6.48
C LEU A 46 -9.90 -6.65 -7.74
N ASP A 47 -9.27 -6.82 -8.90
CA ASP A 47 -9.97 -6.84 -10.19
C ASP A 47 -10.95 -8.01 -10.28
N SER A 48 -10.58 -9.17 -9.73
CA SER A 48 -11.42 -10.38 -9.77
C SER A 48 -12.65 -10.31 -8.84
N LEU A 49 -12.65 -9.42 -7.85
CA LEU A 49 -13.68 -9.31 -6.82
C LEU A 49 -14.78 -8.29 -7.14
N HIS A 50 -14.71 -7.58 -8.25
CA HIS A 50 -15.72 -6.62 -8.71
C HIS A 50 -16.07 -5.58 -7.63
N PRO A 51 -15.20 -4.61 -7.36
CA PRO A 51 -15.45 -3.57 -6.35
C PRO A 51 -16.74 -2.80 -6.64
N PRO A 52 -17.44 -2.27 -5.60
CA PRO A 52 -18.76 -1.64 -5.73
C PRO A 52 -18.74 -0.29 -6.45
N VAL A 53 -17.57 0.17 -6.83
CA VAL A 53 -17.33 1.41 -7.60
C VAL A 53 -16.21 1.17 -8.60
N PRO A 54 -16.18 1.85 -9.75
CA PRO A 54 -15.04 1.80 -10.66
C PRO A 54 -13.78 2.31 -9.96
N VAL A 55 -12.67 1.59 -10.07
CA VAL A 55 -11.41 1.91 -9.41
C VAL A 55 -10.30 2.09 -10.43
N ARG A 56 -9.54 3.17 -10.31
CA ARG A 56 -8.26 3.37 -10.98
C ARG A 56 -7.14 3.24 -9.96
N VAL A 57 -6.29 2.26 -10.11
CA VAL A 57 -5.15 2.03 -9.21
C VAL A 57 -3.93 2.81 -9.70
N ILE A 58 -3.26 3.49 -8.77
CA ILE A 58 -1.98 4.16 -8.95
C ILE A 58 -0.98 3.47 -8.04
N ILE A 59 0.13 2.95 -8.60
CA ILE A 59 1.12 2.14 -7.87
C ILE A 59 2.42 2.91 -7.80
N GLU A 60 2.84 3.28 -6.57
CA GLU A 60 4.01 4.07 -6.30
C GLU A 60 4.63 3.68 -4.93
N PRO A 61 5.85 4.14 -4.58
CA PRO A 61 6.36 4.02 -3.22
C PRO A 61 5.43 4.70 -2.19
N SER A 62 5.35 4.16 -0.96
CA SER A 62 4.46 4.71 0.09
C SER A 62 4.64 6.22 0.30
N GLY A 63 5.87 6.73 0.25
CA GLY A 63 6.14 8.16 0.38
C GLY A 63 5.47 8.99 -0.71
N GLN A 64 5.57 8.57 -1.97
CA GLN A 64 4.91 9.21 -3.11
C GLN A 64 3.39 9.20 -2.98
N ILE A 65 2.81 8.02 -2.68
CA ILE A 65 1.36 7.88 -2.46
C ILE A 65 0.86 8.81 -1.35
N ILE A 66 1.61 8.93 -0.25
CA ILE A 66 1.27 9.80 0.88
C ILE A 66 1.30 11.28 0.44
N HIS A 67 2.30 11.71 -0.32
CA HIS A 67 2.37 13.08 -0.83
C HIS A 67 1.24 13.39 -1.81
N SER A 68 0.94 12.50 -2.76
CA SER A 68 -0.18 12.65 -3.69
C SER A 68 -1.54 12.69 -2.97
N ALA A 69 -1.70 11.89 -1.91
CA ALA A 69 -2.90 11.92 -1.08
C ALA A 69 -3.05 13.25 -0.32
N ALA A 70 -1.97 13.76 0.26
CA ALA A 70 -1.95 15.06 0.93
C ALA A 70 -2.27 16.23 -0.03
N ALA A 71 -1.87 16.11 -1.31
CA ALA A 71 -2.20 17.06 -2.35
C ALA A 71 -3.65 16.96 -2.87
N GLY A 72 -4.40 15.88 -2.51
CA GLY A 72 -5.78 15.65 -2.96
C GLY A 72 -5.90 14.92 -4.30
N ASP A 73 -4.81 14.33 -4.79
CA ASP A 73 -4.79 13.61 -6.07
C ASP A 73 -5.35 12.19 -5.97
N LEU A 74 -5.56 11.69 -4.76
CA LEU A 74 -6.05 10.34 -4.46
C LEU A 74 -7.26 10.40 -3.53
N ASP A 75 -8.18 9.45 -3.69
CA ASP A 75 -9.40 9.35 -2.88
C ASP A 75 -9.26 8.36 -1.72
N VAL A 76 -8.61 7.24 -2.01
CA VAL A 76 -8.26 6.19 -1.04
C VAL A 76 -6.82 5.79 -1.25
N ILE A 77 -6.10 5.50 -0.17
CA ILE A 77 -4.75 4.95 -0.26
C ILE A 77 -4.58 3.73 0.64
N ILE A 78 -3.68 2.82 0.26
CA ILE A 78 -3.23 1.72 1.11
C ILE A 78 -1.70 1.78 1.15
N THR A 79 -1.16 2.06 2.33
CA THR A 79 0.28 2.24 2.56
C THR A 79 0.75 1.45 3.77
N HIS A 80 2.07 1.32 3.94
CA HIS A 80 2.71 0.58 5.04
C HIS A 80 3.94 1.31 5.59
N ALA A 81 3.81 2.62 5.78
CA ALA A 81 4.84 3.51 6.33
C ALA A 81 4.28 4.31 7.52
N PRO A 82 3.98 3.65 8.67
CA PRO A 82 3.21 4.25 9.76
C PRO A 82 3.72 5.60 10.26
N SER A 83 5.04 5.81 10.32
CA SER A 83 5.64 7.07 10.76
C SER A 83 5.39 8.23 9.78
N LEU A 84 5.43 7.97 8.46
CA LEU A 84 5.10 8.96 7.44
C LEU A 84 3.59 9.23 7.42
N GLU A 85 2.77 8.19 7.46
CA GLU A 85 1.30 8.26 7.51
C GLU A 85 0.84 9.14 8.68
N GLN A 86 1.39 8.89 9.88
CA GLN A 86 1.07 9.68 11.06
C GLN A 86 1.44 11.15 10.88
N ARG A 87 2.64 11.44 10.39
CA ARG A 87 3.15 12.81 10.28
C ARG A 87 2.49 13.59 9.16
N LEU A 88 2.38 13.00 7.96
CA LEU A 88 2.02 13.72 6.75
C LEU A 88 0.52 13.65 6.41
N LEU A 89 -0.22 12.70 6.98
CA LEU A 89 -1.65 12.54 6.72
C LEU A 89 -2.51 12.76 7.98
N VAL A 90 -2.25 11.98 9.03
CA VAL A 90 -3.12 12.00 10.22
C VAL A 90 -2.95 13.29 11.00
N ALA A 91 -1.73 13.66 11.38
CA ALA A 91 -1.46 14.90 12.13
C ALA A 91 -1.75 16.17 11.30
N ALA A 92 -1.61 16.09 9.99
CA ALA A 92 -1.94 17.18 9.06
C ALA A 92 -3.45 17.27 8.72
N GLY A 93 -4.29 16.39 9.24
CA GLY A 93 -5.75 16.47 9.08
C GLY A 93 -6.29 16.03 7.71
N HIS A 94 -5.47 15.38 6.87
CA HIS A 94 -5.87 14.95 5.52
C HIS A 94 -6.76 13.71 5.50
N VAL A 95 -6.95 13.01 6.63
CA VAL A 95 -7.65 11.73 6.71
C VAL A 95 -9.09 11.91 7.19
N ALA A 96 -10.05 11.37 6.44
CA ALA A 96 -11.44 11.22 6.87
C ALA A 96 -11.62 9.93 7.67
N LEU A 97 -11.13 8.79 7.16
CA LEU A 97 -11.18 7.49 7.84
C LEU A 97 -9.80 6.81 7.80
N ARG A 98 -9.43 6.18 8.90
CA ARG A 98 -8.27 5.29 9.03
C ARG A 98 -8.79 3.87 9.29
N CYS A 99 -8.41 2.93 8.45
CA CYS A 99 -8.89 1.55 8.49
C CYS A 99 -7.68 0.60 8.56
N PRO A 100 -7.36 -0.03 9.71
CA PRO A 100 -6.41 -1.13 9.74
C PRO A 100 -6.81 -2.20 8.73
N PHE A 101 -5.92 -2.55 7.79
CA PHE A 101 -6.30 -3.41 6.67
C PHE A 101 -5.79 -4.83 6.88
N VAL A 102 -4.53 -5.09 6.55
CA VAL A 102 -3.86 -6.38 6.75
C VAL A 102 -2.42 -6.16 7.19
N SER A 103 -1.76 -7.19 7.70
CA SER A 103 -0.33 -7.18 7.95
C SER A 103 0.34 -8.32 7.21
N SER A 104 1.40 -8.05 6.45
CA SER A 104 2.36 -9.04 6.02
C SER A 104 3.56 -9.07 6.98
N ARG A 105 4.63 -9.69 6.55
CA ARG A 105 5.89 -9.73 7.28
C ARG A 105 7.04 -9.40 6.34
N PHE A 106 8.02 -8.67 6.84
CA PHE A 106 9.31 -8.57 6.19
C PHE A 106 10.19 -9.79 6.50
N ALA A 107 11.11 -10.07 5.58
CA ALA A 107 12.19 -11.01 5.73
C ALA A 107 13.52 -10.33 5.47
N ILE A 108 14.56 -10.69 6.22
CA ILE A 108 15.94 -10.41 5.83
C ILE A 108 16.34 -11.57 4.92
N VAL A 109 16.60 -11.25 3.66
CA VAL A 109 17.01 -12.22 2.65
C VAL A 109 18.51 -12.04 2.35
N GLY A 110 19.17 -13.10 1.90
CA GLY A 110 20.59 -13.05 1.60
C GLY A 110 21.10 -14.35 0.96
N PRO A 111 22.41 -14.41 0.64
CA PRO A 111 23.01 -15.60 0.05
C PRO A 111 22.97 -16.78 1.04
N ALA A 112 22.82 -18.00 0.51
CA ALA A 112 22.75 -19.21 1.33
C ALA A 112 24.00 -19.44 2.21
N SER A 113 25.15 -18.87 1.83
CA SER A 113 26.39 -18.93 2.61
C SER A 113 26.36 -18.08 3.89
N ASP A 114 25.43 -17.14 3.98
CA ASP A 114 25.20 -16.25 5.13
C ASP A 114 26.49 -15.71 5.81
N PRO A 115 27.36 -14.99 5.08
CA PRO A 115 28.67 -14.58 5.61
C PRO A 115 28.57 -13.66 6.84
N ALA A 116 27.45 -12.96 7.05
CA ALA A 116 27.23 -12.14 8.25
C ALA A 116 26.57 -12.93 9.40
N GLY A 117 26.14 -14.17 9.19
CA GLY A 117 25.50 -14.99 10.21
C GLY A 117 24.12 -14.48 10.63
N VAL A 118 23.37 -13.93 9.68
CA VAL A 118 22.03 -13.36 9.89
C VAL A 118 21.04 -14.40 10.42
N ALA A 119 21.10 -15.63 9.91
CA ALA A 119 20.19 -16.70 10.31
C ALA A 119 20.29 -17.06 11.81
N GLY A 120 21.45 -16.86 12.40
CA GLY A 120 21.69 -17.07 13.85
C GLY A 120 21.49 -15.82 14.71
N ALA A 121 20.90 -14.74 14.18
CA ALA A 121 20.64 -13.53 14.95
C ALA A 121 19.45 -13.74 15.91
N PRO A 122 19.50 -13.23 17.15
CA PRO A 122 18.38 -13.30 18.08
C PRO A 122 17.26 -12.32 17.73
N THR A 123 17.58 -11.19 17.11
CA THR A 123 16.62 -10.15 16.70
C THR A 123 16.94 -9.60 15.31
N ALA A 124 15.99 -8.93 14.69
CA ALA A 124 16.20 -8.22 13.42
C ALA A 124 17.27 -7.13 13.56
N ALA A 125 17.30 -6.42 14.69
CA ALA A 125 18.34 -5.43 14.98
C ALA A 125 19.73 -6.07 15.04
N ASP A 126 19.88 -7.24 15.68
CA ASP A 126 21.14 -7.96 15.72
C ASP A 126 21.58 -8.45 14.34
N ALA A 127 20.61 -8.90 13.50
CA ALA A 127 20.90 -9.25 12.12
C ALA A 127 21.47 -8.06 11.33
N PHE A 128 20.85 -6.90 11.43
CA PHE A 128 21.33 -5.66 10.80
C PHE A 128 22.69 -5.23 11.35
N ARG A 129 22.92 -5.35 12.67
CA ARG A 129 24.23 -5.07 13.27
C ARG A 129 25.33 -5.99 12.74
N ARG A 130 25.04 -7.28 12.58
CA ARG A 130 25.99 -8.26 12.01
C ARG A 130 26.39 -7.90 10.58
N ILE A 131 25.40 -7.53 9.73
CA ILE A 131 25.66 -7.06 8.37
C ILE A 131 26.58 -5.84 8.37
N ALA A 132 26.32 -4.85 9.22
CA ALA A 132 27.13 -3.64 9.32
C ALA A 132 28.57 -3.92 9.82
N VAL A 133 28.71 -4.74 10.88
CA VAL A 133 30.02 -5.09 11.45
C VAL A 133 30.89 -5.86 10.45
N THR A 134 30.30 -6.77 9.72
CA THR A 134 31.00 -7.54 8.68
C THR A 134 31.17 -6.77 7.37
N ARG A 135 30.49 -5.61 7.21
CA ARG A 135 30.40 -4.86 5.96
C ARG A 135 29.95 -5.74 4.80
N ALA A 136 29.07 -6.69 5.09
CA ALA A 136 28.51 -7.57 4.07
C ALA A 136 27.62 -6.78 3.12
N SER A 137 27.68 -7.08 1.83
CA SER A 137 26.94 -6.35 0.80
C SER A 137 25.45 -6.31 1.11
N PHE A 138 24.86 -5.11 1.09
CA PHE A 138 23.42 -4.88 1.34
C PHE A 138 22.83 -4.00 0.25
N ILE A 139 21.72 -4.43 -0.31
CA ILE A 139 20.97 -3.69 -1.32
C ILE A 139 19.73 -3.10 -0.68
N SER A 140 19.69 -1.77 -0.63
CA SER A 140 18.57 -0.98 -0.14
C SER A 140 17.68 -0.50 -1.27
N ARG A 141 16.41 -0.34 -1.01
CA ARG A 141 15.50 0.31 -1.95
C ARG A 141 15.83 1.79 -2.15
N GLY A 142 16.15 2.53 -1.10
CA GLY A 142 16.52 3.94 -1.18
C GLY A 142 15.43 4.88 -1.74
N ASP A 143 14.15 4.46 -1.81
CA ASP A 143 13.07 5.09 -2.58
C ASP A 143 11.92 5.68 -1.72
N SER A 144 12.12 5.80 -0.42
CA SER A 144 11.08 6.24 0.54
C SER A 144 9.84 5.34 0.60
N SER A 145 9.92 4.09 0.11
CA SER A 145 8.88 3.08 0.28
C SER A 145 8.73 2.66 1.75
N GLY A 146 7.62 1.98 2.08
CA GLY A 146 7.45 1.38 3.40
C GLY A 146 8.56 0.41 3.77
N THR A 147 9.10 -0.36 2.80
CA THR A 147 10.26 -1.23 3.00
C THR A 147 11.52 -0.43 3.36
N HIS A 148 11.80 0.67 2.65
CA HIS A 148 12.93 1.54 2.98
C HIS A 148 12.77 2.21 4.35
N ILE A 149 11.57 2.71 4.68
CA ILE A 149 11.29 3.28 6.01
C ILE A 149 11.50 2.23 7.11
N LYS A 150 11.06 0.99 6.91
CA LYS A 150 11.30 -0.12 7.83
C LYS A 150 12.79 -0.42 7.96
N GLU A 151 13.51 -0.50 6.86
CA GLU A 151 14.96 -0.71 6.85
C GLU A 151 15.68 0.33 7.69
N LEU A 152 15.40 1.63 7.48
CA LEU A 152 15.99 2.72 8.27
C LEU A 152 15.71 2.57 9.78
N SER A 153 14.51 2.13 10.15
CA SER A 153 14.17 1.87 11.55
C SER A 153 14.96 0.70 12.14
N LEU A 154 15.31 -0.31 11.34
CA LEU A 154 16.11 -1.46 11.77
C LEU A 154 17.58 -1.09 11.94
N TRP A 155 18.17 -0.26 11.05
CA TRP A 155 19.51 0.31 11.24
C TRP A 155 19.58 1.11 12.54
N GLN A 156 18.59 1.96 12.80
CA GLN A 156 18.51 2.72 14.05
C GLN A 156 18.42 1.80 15.28
N ALA A 157 17.55 0.78 15.25
CA ALA A 157 17.40 -0.19 16.33
C ALA A 157 18.68 -1.02 16.56
N ALA A 158 19.45 -1.27 15.50
CA ALA A 158 20.76 -1.92 15.57
C ALA A 158 21.84 -1.06 16.24
N GLY A 159 21.58 0.22 16.51
CA GLY A 159 22.58 1.17 17.02
C GLY A 159 23.66 1.49 15.98
N VAL A 160 23.36 1.31 14.70
CA VAL A 160 24.27 1.58 13.57
C VAL A 160 23.89 2.94 12.98
N ALA A 161 24.88 3.80 12.73
CA ALA A 161 24.64 4.98 11.92
C ALA A 161 24.09 4.57 10.56
N ARG A 162 23.10 5.32 10.06
CA ARG A 162 22.51 5.01 8.74
C ARG A 162 23.63 4.86 7.71
N PRO A 163 23.77 3.69 7.07
CA PRO A 163 24.72 3.56 5.97
C PRO A 163 24.36 4.49 4.81
N GLY A 164 25.32 4.90 4.06
CA GLY A 164 25.12 5.86 2.98
C GLY A 164 26.09 5.66 1.83
N LYS A 165 26.13 6.62 0.91
CA LYS A 165 26.92 6.55 -0.34
C LYS A 165 28.43 6.36 -0.12
N SER A 166 28.96 6.68 1.06
CA SER A 166 30.36 6.44 1.43
C SER A 166 30.65 4.98 1.80
N ASP A 167 29.61 4.20 2.08
CA ASP A 167 29.74 2.81 2.49
C ASP A 167 29.64 1.89 1.27
N SER A 168 30.77 1.42 0.78
CA SER A 168 30.85 0.61 -0.45
C SER A 168 30.06 -0.71 -0.40
N TRP A 169 29.72 -1.16 0.81
CA TRP A 169 28.91 -2.36 1.05
C TRP A 169 27.41 -2.11 1.03
N TYR A 170 26.97 -0.84 1.04
CA TYR A 170 25.56 -0.44 1.08
C TYR A 170 25.20 0.30 -0.21
N ILE A 171 24.21 -0.21 -0.96
CA ILE A 171 23.82 0.33 -2.26
C ILE A 171 22.33 0.69 -2.23
N GLU A 172 22.02 1.98 -2.32
CA GLU A 172 20.67 2.48 -2.55
C GLU A 172 20.35 2.45 -4.04
N THR A 173 19.28 1.76 -4.43
CA THR A 173 18.98 1.50 -5.84
C THR A 173 17.93 2.43 -6.43
N GLY A 174 17.00 2.93 -5.65
CA GLY A 174 15.80 3.60 -6.14
C GLY A 174 14.81 2.68 -6.86
N LEU A 175 15.08 1.36 -6.89
CA LEU A 175 14.22 0.37 -7.55
C LEU A 175 13.03 -0.02 -6.67
N ASP A 176 12.03 -0.63 -7.30
CA ASP A 176 10.92 -1.28 -6.59
C ASP A 176 11.40 -2.55 -5.82
N GLN A 177 10.46 -3.24 -5.16
CA GLN A 177 10.82 -4.44 -4.38
C GLN A 177 11.40 -5.54 -5.26
N ALA A 178 10.83 -5.76 -6.44
CA ALA A 178 11.26 -6.80 -7.36
C ALA A 178 12.67 -6.53 -7.91
N GLY A 179 12.91 -5.32 -8.36
CA GLY A 179 14.23 -4.90 -8.87
C GLY A 179 15.31 -4.98 -7.81
N THR A 180 15.00 -4.56 -6.58
CA THR A 180 15.94 -4.62 -5.44
C THR A 180 16.32 -6.06 -5.11
N VAL A 181 15.33 -6.97 -5.05
CA VAL A 181 15.58 -8.40 -4.76
C VAL A 181 16.43 -9.05 -5.86
N ARG A 182 16.14 -8.77 -7.14
CA ARG A 182 16.94 -9.30 -8.26
C ARG A 182 18.38 -8.81 -8.22
N LEU A 183 18.60 -7.52 -7.96
CA LEU A 183 19.96 -6.99 -7.83
C LEU A 183 20.69 -7.58 -6.62
N ALA A 184 19.98 -7.78 -5.50
CA ALA A 184 20.55 -8.45 -4.34
C ALA A 184 20.97 -9.89 -4.68
N ASP A 185 20.19 -10.61 -5.47
CA ASP A 185 20.50 -11.96 -5.94
C ASP A 185 21.76 -11.98 -6.81
N GLU A 186 21.82 -11.11 -7.84
CA GLU A 186 22.99 -10.96 -8.73
C GLU A 186 24.27 -10.62 -7.97
N ARG A 187 24.16 -9.82 -6.92
CA ARG A 187 25.29 -9.36 -6.09
C ARG A 187 25.61 -10.29 -4.92
N ARG A 188 24.81 -11.33 -4.71
CA ARG A 188 24.87 -12.20 -3.51
C ARG A 188 24.86 -11.38 -2.23
N ALA A 189 23.98 -10.38 -2.19
CA ALA A 189 23.89 -9.40 -1.12
C ALA A 189 22.66 -9.66 -0.23
N TYR A 190 22.68 -9.06 0.95
CA TYR A 190 21.50 -8.99 1.81
C TYR A 190 20.52 -7.92 1.33
N ALA A 191 19.25 -8.11 1.63
CA ALA A 191 18.20 -7.11 1.44
C ALA A 191 17.06 -7.32 2.44
N LEU A 192 16.28 -6.26 2.68
CA LEU A 192 14.99 -6.38 3.35
C LEU A 192 13.91 -6.58 2.29
N ALA A 193 13.12 -7.63 2.39
CA ALA A 193 12.07 -7.95 1.44
C ALA A 193 10.73 -8.17 2.14
N ASP A 194 9.62 -7.73 1.52
CA ASP A 194 8.29 -8.18 1.91
C ASP A 194 8.16 -9.66 1.59
N LEU A 195 7.85 -10.49 2.59
CA LEU A 195 7.86 -11.93 2.47
C LEU A 195 6.90 -12.47 1.39
N PRO A 196 5.63 -12.01 1.33
CA PRO A 196 4.73 -12.41 0.25
C PRO A 196 5.26 -12.10 -1.14
N THR A 197 5.89 -10.94 -1.33
CA THR A 197 6.53 -10.57 -2.61
C THR A 197 7.72 -11.48 -2.90
N PHE A 198 8.62 -11.68 -1.93
CA PHE A 198 9.81 -12.51 -2.10
C PHE A 198 9.49 -13.95 -2.51
N THR A 199 8.49 -14.55 -1.88
CA THR A 199 8.11 -15.96 -2.13
C THR A 199 7.48 -16.20 -3.50
N ARG A 200 7.13 -15.16 -4.25
CA ARG A 200 6.63 -15.27 -5.64
C ARG A 200 7.75 -15.34 -6.68
N PHE A 201 8.98 -15.01 -6.29
CA PHE A 201 10.12 -15.18 -7.21
C PHE A 201 10.52 -16.64 -7.34
N THR A 202 10.86 -17.02 -8.56
CA THR A 202 11.47 -18.31 -8.89
C THR A 202 12.87 -18.10 -9.44
N GLY A 203 13.75 -19.08 -9.25
CA GLY A 203 15.10 -19.05 -9.82
C GLY A 203 16.06 -18.11 -9.09
N LEU A 204 15.77 -17.69 -7.86
CA LEU A 204 16.72 -16.95 -7.03
C LEU A 204 17.61 -17.88 -6.21
N ASP A 205 18.90 -17.50 -6.07
CA ASP A 205 19.85 -18.11 -5.15
C ASP A 205 19.71 -17.58 -3.72
N LEU A 206 19.11 -16.39 -3.55
CA LEU A 206 18.81 -15.85 -2.23
C LEU A 206 17.86 -16.74 -1.44
N ARG A 207 18.03 -16.73 -0.11
CA ARG A 207 17.19 -17.44 0.84
C ARG A 207 16.61 -16.47 1.87
N VAL A 208 15.46 -16.82 2.42
CA VAL A 208 14.95 -16.20 3.65
C VAL A 208 15.86 -16.64 4.79
N LEU A 209 16.57 -15.71 5.40
CA LEU A 209 17.50 -15.99 6.48
C LEU A 209 16.89 -15.69 7.86
N PHE A 210 16.05 -14.65 7.95
CA PHE A 210 15.46 -14.27 9.23
C PHE A 210 14.07 -13.63 9.07
N THR A 211 13.08 -14.11 9.86
CA THR A 211 11.69 -13.60 9.89
C THR A 211 11.07 -13.59 11.28
N ALA A 212 11.76 -14.11 12.30
CA ALA A 212 11.16 -14.51 13.58
C ALA A 212 10.97 -13.34 14.58
N ASP A 213 11.13 -12.09 14.15
CA ASP A 213 11.00 -10.91 15.01
C ASP A 213 9.73 -10.12 14.72
N THR A 214 9.01 -9.69 15.76
CA THR A 214 7.83 -8.82 15.65
C THR A 214 8.16 -7.48 15.02
N ALA A 215 9.41 -6.99 15.16
CA ALA A 215 9.90 -5.80 14.48
C ALA A 215 9.82 -5.89 12.95
N LEU A 216 9.74 -7.11 12.38
CA LEU A 216 9.54 -7.36 10.96
C LEU A 216 8.07 -7.36 10.53
N GLY A 217 7.14 -7.03 11.41
CA GLY A 217 5.74 -6.82 11.03
C GLY A 217 5.59 -5.70 10.00
N ASN A 218 4.71 -5.93 9.01
CA ASN A 218 4.46 -5.01 7.90
C ASN A 218 2.97 -4.68 7.81
N PRO A 219 2.46 -3.77 8.66
CA PRO A 219 1.05 -3.39 8.69
C PRO A 219 0.70 -2.47 7.51
N TYR A 220 -0.34 -2.82 6.77
CA TYR A 220 -0.97 -1.98 5.76
C TYR A 220 -2.21 -1.31 6.34
N THR A 221 -2.32 -0.01 6.16
CA THR A 221 -3.48 0.78 6.55
C THR A 221 -4.14 1.36 5.31
N LEU A 222 -5.47 1.25 5.24
CA LEU A 222 -6.29 1.93 4.26
C LEU A 222 -6.74 3.27 4.84
N TYR A 223 -6.59 4.34 4.07
CA TYR A 223 -7.04 5.68 4.42
C TYR A 223 -8.02 6.21 3.39
N VAL A 224 -9.14 6.74 3.85
CA VAL A 224 -10.01 7.61 3.05
C VAL A 224 -9.52 9.03 3.22
N ILE A 225 -9.23 9.70 2.12
CA ILE A 225 -8.70 11.06 2.13
C ILE A 225 -9.86 12.07 2.22
N ARG A 226 -9.71 13.09 3.06
CA ARG A 226 -10.76 14.07 3.33
C ARG A 226 -11.16 14.89 2.09
N SER A 227 -10.21 15.14 1.19
CA SER A 227 -10.41 15.83 -0.09
C SER A 227 -10.89 14.91 -1.21
N ALA A 228 -11.28 13.66 -0.92
CA ALA A 228 -11.78 12.73 -1.93
C ALA A 228 -12.90 13.36 -2.75
N SER A 229 -12.81 13.24 -4.07
CA SER A 229 -13.78 13.83 -5.02
C SER A 229 -15.18 13.25 -4.89
N ALA A 230 -15.29 12.01 -4.35
CA ALA A 230 -16.54 11.31 -4.07
C ALA A 230 -16.42 10.55 -2.74
N LEU A 231 -16.50 11.27 -1.61
CA LEU A 231 -16.27 10.71 -0.27
C LEU A 231 -17.17 9.49 0.01
N SER A 232 -18.45 9.54 -0.35
CA SER A 232 -19.38 8.41 -0.16
C SER A 232 -18.99 7.16 -0.97
N ALA A 233 -18.39 7.32 -2.16
CA ALA A 233 -17.87 6.21 -2.95
C ALA A 233 -16.60 5.63 -2.32
N ALA A 234 -15.72 6.48 -1.77
CA ALA A 234 -14.53 6.07 -1.05
C ALA A 234 -14.86 5.30 0.24
N GLU A 235 -15.88 5.73 0.97
CA GLU A 235 -16.38 5.03 2.16
C GLU A 235 -17.00 3.66 1.82
N ARG A 236 -17.82 3.58 0.76
CA ARG A 236 -18.39 2.30 0.29
C ARG A 236 -17.29 1.33 -0.14
N PHE A 237 -16.30 1.82 -0.91
CA PHE A 237 -15.15 1.02 -1.30
C PHE A 237 -14.39 0.50 -0.06
N SER A 238 -14.13 1.35 0.92
CA SER A 238 -13.40 0.98 2.14
C SER A 238 -14.13 -0.07 2.96
N THR A 239 -15.45 0.05 3.11
CA THR A 239 -16.29 -0.94 3.79
C THR A 239 -16.24 -2.28 3.07
N TRP A 240 -16.39 -2.28 1.75
CA TRP A 240 -16.29 -3.48 0.91
C TRP A 240 -14.88 -4.09 0.98
N ALA A 241 -13.83 -3.27 0.91
CA ALA A 241 -12.45 -3.74 0.96
C ALA A 241 -12.13 -4.45 2.29
N LEU A 242 -12.67 -3.96 3.41
CA LEU A 242 -12.52 -4.60 4.72
C LEU A 242 -13.33 -5.90 4.86
N ALA A 243 -14.42 -6.05 4.15
CA ALA A 243 -15.22 -7.27 4.17
C ALA A 243 -14.68 -8.31 3.16
N GLU A 244 -14.75 -7.97 1.88
CA GLU A 244 -14.53 -8.92 0.79
C GLU A 244 -13.03 -9.06 0.43
N TRP A 245 -12.37 -7.95 0.10
CA TRP A 245 -10.98 -8.02 -0.36
C TRP A 245 -10.04 -8.50 0.75
N ARG A 246 -10.17 -7.95 1.96
CA ARG A 246 -9.39 -8.41 3.12
C ARG A 246 -9.60 -9.89 3.39
N SER A 247 -10.83 -10.39 3.31
CA SER A 247 -11.12 -11.83 3.50
C SER A 247 -10.34 -12.71 2.52
N ARG A 248 -10.26 -12.30 1.25
CA ARG A 248 -9.48 -13.02 0.23
C ARG A 248 -7.98 -12.92 0.48
N LEU A 249 -7.48 -11.77 0.92
CA LEU A 249 -6.07 -11.62 1.29
C LEU A 249 -5.67 -12.54 2.45
N LEU A 250 -6.51 -12.67 3.46
CA LEU A 250 -6.28 -13.57 4.60
C LEU A 250 -6.31 -15.06 4.21
N ALA A 251 -6.93 -15.40 3.09
CA ALA A 251 -6.94 -16.75 2.54
C ALA A 251 -5.71 -17.04 1.66
N LEU A 252 -4.94 -16.04 1.25
CA LEU A 252 -3.73 -16.26 0.45
C LEU A 252 -2.69 -17.06 1.23
N ARG A 253 -2.08 -18.03 0.53
CA ARG A 253 -1.02 -18.87 1.09
C ARG A 253 0.30 -18.62 0.38
N LEU A 254 1.37 -18.61 1.15
CA LEU A 254 2.73 -18.68 0.64
C LEU A 254 3.03 -20.11 0.17
N PRO A 255 4.08 -20.33 -0.65
CA PRO A 255 4.44 -21.66 -1.13
C PRO A 255 4.67 -22.70 0.00
N ALA A 256 5.12 -22.26 1.18
CA ALA A 256 5.31 -23.11 2.36
C ALA A 256 4.00 -23.42 3.11
N GLY A 257 2.83 -22.90 2.65
CA GLY A 257 1.51 -23.15 3.20
C GLY A 257 1.04 -22.17 4.29
N GLU A 258 1.91 -21.33 4.82
CA GLU A 258 1.55 -20.30 5.78
C GLU A 258 0.75 -19.15 5.12
N THR A 259 0.03 -18.35 5.92
CA THR A 259 -0.73 -17.20 5.39
C THR A 259 0.19 -16.09 4.95
N ALA A 260 -0.09 -15.52 3.76
CA ALA A 260 0.63 -14.34 3.25
C ALA A 260 0.34 -13.08 4.09
N PHE A 261 -0.90 -12.97 4.57
CA PHE A 261 -1.37 -11.84 5.35
C PHE A 261 -2.08 -12.30 6.63
N ALA A 262 -1.96 -11.49 7.67
CA ALA A 262 -2.65 -11.63 8.94
C ALA A 262 -3.65 -10.47 9.14
N PRO A 263 -4.72 -10.65 9.92
CA PRO A 263 -5.65 -9.58 10.22
C PRO A 263 -5.00 -8.52 11.13
N LEU A 264 -5.36 -7.26 10.92
CA LEU A 264 -5.14 -6.20 11.88
C LEU A 264 -6.45 -5.93 12.66
N ALA A 265 -6.33 -5.75 13.96
CA ALA A 265 -7.46 -5.42 14.80
C ALA A 265 -7.99 -4.00 14.50
N GLY A 266 -9.31 -3.82 14.62
CA GLY A 266 -10.00 -2.56 14.44
C GLY A 266 -10.76 -2.45 13.13
N GLY A 267 -11.74 -1.54 13.11
CA GLY A 267 -12.51 -1.11 11.95
C GLY A 267 -12.09 0.28 11.47
N CYS A 268 -12.81 0.83 10.49
CA CYS A 268 -12.62 2.22 10.08
C CYS A 268 -13.07 3.18 11.21
N ALA A 269 -12.25 4.17 11.48
CA ALA A 269 -12.57 5.25 12.41
C ALA A 269 -12.00 6.57 11.88
N ALA A 270 -12.67 7.68 12.20
CA ALA A 270 -12.05 8.98 12.05
C ALA A 270 -10.84 9.07 12.99
N PRO A 271 -9.68 9.60 12.54
CA PRO A 271 -8.57 9.87 13.44
C PRO A 271 -9.01 10.78 14.58
N ALA A 272 -8.52 10.51 15.79
CA ALA A 272 -8.72 11.44 16.90
C ALA A 272 -8.21 12.83 16.48
N ALA A 273 -8.99 13.88 16.74
CA ALA A 273 -8.53 15.24 16.51
C ALA A 273 -7.21 15.45 17.26
N SER A 274 -6.20 15.94 16.59
CA SER A 274 -4.95 16.36 17.23
C SER A 274 -5.34 17.45 18.24
N VAL A 275 -5.20 17.15 19.53
CA VAL A 275 -5.26 18.19 20.55
C VAL A 275 -4.07 19.08 20.29
N GLU A 276 -4.30 20.25 19.72
CA GLU A 276 -3.29 21.31 19.67
C GLU A 276 -2.81 21.58 21.10
N ARG A 277 -1.54 21.33 21.35
CA ARG A 277 -0.86 21.77 22.57
C ARG A 277 0.02 22.95 22.26
#